data_a82b3c69c274081e4d2bb95ce7b4a163
#
_entry.id   a82b3c69c274081e4d2bb95ce7b4a163
#
_cell.length_a   1.000
_cell.length_b   1.000
_cell.length_c   1.000
_cell.angle_alpha   90.00
_cell.angle_beta   90.00
_cell.angle_gamma   90.00
#
_symmetry.space_group_name_H-M   'P 1'
#
loop_
_entity.id
_entity.type
_entity.pdbx_description
1 polymer ?
#
loop_
_entity_poly.entity_id
_entity_poly.type
_entity_poly.pdbx_seq_one_letter_code
_entity_poly.pdbx_strand_id
1 'polypeptide(L)'
;MSDSNIRRMKNPGAKLRRRTTDTLIYILLAVLSVIWLFPVAWVVLTAFRAEPGSFVTYFLPKQFTFQNFVDLWNNQTYPFKNWFMNTFVVAVATCILSTFLTLTISYVLSRMRFRFRKPYMNIALVLGMFPGFMSMIAVYYVLKAINLTQSLVALVLVYSAGAGINYYICKGFFDTVPRALDESARIDGATFAQIFSKIIMPLSGPIV
;
A
#
# COMPACT_ATOMS: atom_id res chain seq x y z
N MET A 1 -24.29 -2.21 -36.18
CA MET A 1 -23.43 -1.13 -35.68
C MET A 1 -23.76 0.13 -36.47
N SER A 2 -24.37 1.10 -35.83
CA SER A 2 -25.02 2.24 -36.48
C SER A 2 -24.03 3.26 -37.02
N ASP A 3 -24.28 3.76 -38.23
CA ASP A 3 -23.50 4.81 -38.98
C ASP A 3 -23.25 6.11 -38.17
N SER A 4 -24.04 6.34 -37.11
CA SER A 4 -23.91 7.48 -36.20
C SER A 4 -22.60 7.47 -35.39
N ASN A 5 -22.04 6.30 -35.07
CA ASN A 5 -20.79 6.18 -34.32
C ASN A 5 -19.54 6.46 -35.16
N ILE A 6 -19.61 6.21 -36.48
CA ILE A 6 -18.49 6.48 -37.38
C ILE A 6 -18.38 7.95 -37.72
N ARG A 7 -19.49 8.71 -37.73
CA ARG A 7 -19.50 10.17 -37.96
C ARG A 7 -18.96 10.99 -36.77
N ARG A 8 -19.08 10.49 -35.53
CA ARG A 8 -18.51 11.17 -34.33
C ARG A 8 -16.96 11.23 -34.32
N MET A 9 -16.28 10.30 -35.01
CA MET A 9 -14.82 10.27 -35.07
C MET A 9 -14.18 11.24 -36.05
N LYS A 10 -14.94 11.92 -36.93
CA LYS A 10 -14.43 12.77 -38.00
C LYS A 10 -14.58 14.29 -37.77
N ASN A 11 -14.97 14.74 -36.60
CA ASN A 11 -15.13 16.20 -36.33
C ASN A 11 -13.78 16.82 -35.92
N PRO A 12 -13.10 17.59 -36.81
CA PRO A 12 -11.78 18.17 -36.52
C PRO A 12 -11.83 19.14 -35.32
N GLY A 13 -12.97 19.82 -35.10
CA GLY A 13 -13.17 20.68 -33.94
C GLY A 13 -13.23 19.93 -32.59
N ALA A 14 -13.76 18.72 -32.56
CA ALA A 14 -13.76 17.88 -31.37
C ALA A 14 -12.35 17.38 -30.98
N LYS A 15 -11.51 17.09 -31.98
CA LYS A 15 -10.10 16.71 -31.78
C LYS A 15 -9.27 17.90 -31.27
N LEU A 16 -9.50 19.09 -31.83
CA LEU A 16 -8.80 20.29 -31.39
C LEU A 16 -9.17 20.67 -29.97
N ARG A 17 -10.46 20.67 -29.64
CA ARG A 17 -10.97 20.94 -28.28
C ARG A 17 -10.43 19.93 -27.27
N ARG A 18 -10.34 18.65 -27.63
CA ARG A 18 -9.76 17.62 -26.77
C ARG A 18 -8.27 17.88 -26.53
N ARG A 19 -7.50 18.20 -27.58
CA ARG A 19 -6.07 18.52 -27.46
C ARG A 19 -5.82 19.73 -26.56
N THR A 20 -6.59 20.82 -26.71
CA THR A 20 -6.46 22.01 -25.85
C THR A 20 -6.83 21.70 -24.40
N THR A 21 -7.88 20.91 -24.15
CA THR A 21 -8.24 20.47 -22.80
C THR A 21 -7.15 19.59 -22.19
N ASP A 22 -6.64 18.61 -22.94
CA ASP A 22 -5.56 17.73 -22.47
C ASP A 22 -4.29 18.55 -22.15
N THR A 23 -3.94 19.53 -23.02
CA THR A 23 -2.79 20.41 -22.78
C THR A 23 -2.96 21.25 -21.50
N LEU A 24 -4.16 21.83 -21.28
CA LEU A 24 -4.44 22.58 -20.06
C LEU A 24 -4.35 21.70 -18.82
N ILE A 25 -4.85 20.46 -18.89
CA ILE A 25 -4.75 19.47 -17.80
C ILE A 25 -3.29 19.16 -17.51
N TYR A 26 -2.47 18.90 -18.54
CA TYR A 26 -1.04 18.63 -18.35
C TYR A 26 -0.28 19.81 -17.76
N ILE A 27 -0.58 21.05 -18.19
CA ILE A 27 0.02 22.24 -17.60
C ILE A 27 -0.36 22.36 -16.12
N LEU A 28 -1.66 22.20 -15.80
CA LEU A 28 -2.13 22.25 -14.42
C LEU A 28 -1.47 21.17 -13.57
N LEU A 29 -1.39 19.93 -14.05
CA LEU A 29 -0.71 18.83 -13.38
C LEU A 29 0.78 19.11 -13.18
N ALA A 30 1.46 19.68 -14.18
CA ALA A 30 2.87 20.05 -14.07
C ALA A 30 3.08 21.12 -12.99
N VAL A 31 2.25 22.17 -12.97
CA VAL A 31 2.32 23.22 -11.94
C VAL A 31 2.07 22.65 -10.54
N LEU A 32 1.03 21.83 -10.38
CA LEU A 32 0.77 21.15 -9.10
C LEU A 32 1.93 20.24 -8.69
N SER A 33 2.51 19.49 -9.62
CA SER A 33 3.67 18.64 -9.34
C SER A 33 4.87 19.44 -8.85
N VAL A 34 5.17 20.59 -9.47
CA VAL A 34 6.26 21.49 -9.03
C VAL A 34 6.00 22.00 -7.61
N ILE A 35 4.75 22.43 -7.33
CA ILE A 35 4.36 22.91 -5.98
C ILE A 35 4.56 21.81 -4.94
N TRP A 36 4.14 20.57 -5.23
CA TRP A 36 4.27 19.43 -4.32
C TRP A 36 5.71 18.94 -4.16
N LEU A 37 6.53 19.01 -5.23
CA LEU A 37 7.92 18.61 -5.19
C LEU A 37 8.84 19.64 -4.52
N PHE A 38 8.43 20.93 -4.49
CA PHE A 38 9.25 22.01 -3.93
C PHE A 38 9.70 21.74 -2.47
N PRO A 39 8.80 21.43 -1.51
CA PRO A 39 9.24 21.14 -0.14
C PRO A 39 10.10 19.89 -0.06
N VAL A 40 9.87 18.87 -0.88
CA VAL A 40 10.71 17.68 -0.93
C VAL A 40 12.11 18.02 -1.43
N ALA A 41 12.21 18.79 -2.52
CA ALA A 41 13.50 19.27 -3.03
C ALA A 41 14.25 20.13 -2.00
N TRP A 42 13.51 20.98 -1.26
CA TRP A 42 14.11 21.77 -0.18
C TRP A 42 14.73 20.90 0.92
N VAL A 43 13.99 19.88 1.38
CA VAL A 43 14.48 18.94 2.43
C VAL A 43 15.72 18.18 1.92
N VAL A 44 15.68 17.68 0.70
CA VAL A 44 16.83 16.98 0.09
C VAL A 44 18.05 17.88 0.00
N LEU A 45 17.90 19.10 -0.51
CA LEU A 45 19.03 20.06 -0.59
C LEU A 45 19.55 20.45 0.78
N THR A 46 18.66 20.60 1.77
CA THR A 46 19.06 20.91 3.15
C THR A 46 19.83 19.76 3.80
N ALA A 47 19.49 18.51 3.49
CA ALA A 47 20.21 17.35 4.01
C ALA A 47 21.69 17.30 3.57
N PHE A 48 22.00 17.85 2.39
CA PHE A 48 23.36 17.94 1.85
C PHE A 48 24.06 19.27 2.14
N ARG A 49 23.49 20.16 2.94
CA ARG A 49 24.01 21.48 3.23
C ARG A 49 25.07 21.42 4.32
N ALA A 50 26.24 22.04 4.10
CA ALA A 50 27.33 22.12 5.09
C ALA A 50 27.11 23.23 6.11
N GLU A 51 26.35 24.27 5.75
CA GLU A 51 26.13 25.42 6.61
C GLU A 51 25.21 25.05 7.78
N PRO A 52 25.58 25.41 9.01
CA PRO A 52 24.80 25.14 10.20
C PRO A 52 23.52 26.00 10.25
N GLY A 53 22.42 25.38 10.66
CA GLY A 53 21.13 26.06 10.90
C GLY A 53 20.03 25.66 9.93
N SER A 54 18.81 25.62 10.47
CA SER A 54 17.59 25.26 9.71
C SER A 54 17.02 26.43 8.91
N PHE A 55 17.43 27.68 9.22
CA PHE A 55 16.87 28.90 8.62
C PHE A 55 17.91 29.56 7.73
N VAL A 56 17.85 29.22 6.44
CA VAL A 56 18.74 29.78 5.42
C VAL A 56 17.90 30.52 4.38
N THR A 57 18.37 31.69 3.98
CA THR A 57 17.64 32.60 3.05
C THR A 57 17.83 32.26 1.58
N TYR A 58 18.65 31.24 1.24
CA TYR A 58 18.92 30.83 -0.15
C TYR A 58 18.58 29.37 -0.38
N PHE A 59 18.16 29.06 -1.62
CA PHE A 59 17.63 27.73 -1.97
C PHE A 59 18.76 26.70 -2.16
N LEU A 60 19.78 27.01 -2.94
CA LEU A 60 20.87 26.09 -3.22
C LEU A 60 21.94 26.14 -2.13
N PRO A 61 22.46 24.99 -1.66
CA PRO A 61 23.59 24.94 -0.74
C PRO A 61 24.84 25.61 -1.38
N LYS A 62 25.58 26.39 -0.59
CA LYS A 62 26.88 26.95 -1.03
C LYS A 62 27.98 25.90 -1.01
N GLN A 63 27.88 24.97 -0.06
CA GLN A 63 28.78 23.84 0.08
C GLN A 63 27.97 22.57 0.32
N PHE A 64 28.36 21.49 -0.35
CA PHE A 64 27.74 20.17 -0.18
C PHE A 64 28.56 19.32 0.79
N THR A 65 27.86 18.61 1.68
CA THR A 65 28.46 17.70 2.64
C THR A 65 27.61 16.46 2.84
N PHE A 66 28.24 15.37 3.21
CA PHE A 66 27.59 14.16 3.73
C PHE A 66 27.67 14.07 5.26
N GLN A 67 28.28 15.08 5.92
CA GLN A 67 28.53 15.07 7.35
C GLN A 67 27.22 14.94 8.15
N ASN A 68 26.14 15.57 7.71
CA ASN A 68 24.84 15.48 8.36
C ASN A 68 24.33 14.03 8.49
N PHE A 69 24.60 13.19 7.49
CA PHE A 69 24.23 11.77 7.55
C PHE A 69 25.14 10.97 8.49
N VAL A 70 26.44 11.27 8.51
CA VAL A 70 27.40 10.65 9.41
C VAL A 70 27.06 11.02 10.87
N ASP A 71 26.77 12.29 11.13
CA ASP A 71 26.41 12.79 12.46
C ASP A 71 25.09 12.18 12.93
N LEU A 72 24.09 12.10 12.06
CA LEU A 72 22.81 11.45 12.37
C LEU A 72 22.99 9.96 12.70
N TRP A 73 23.84 9.26 11.94
CA TRP A 73 24.08 7.83 12.13
C TRP A 73 24.84 7.50 13.42
N ASN A 74 25.75 8.39 13.82
CA ASN A 74 26.60 8.22 15.00
C ASN A 74 26.05 8.93 16.26
N ASN A 75 24.89 9.58 16.14
CA ASN A 75 24.31 10.34 17.24
C ASN A 75 23.88 9.42 18.39
N GLN A 76 24.47 9.62 19.58
CA GLN A 76 24.15 8.84 20.76
C GLN A 76 22.91 9.36 21.52
N THR A 77 22.65 10.65 21.45
CA THR A 77 21.49 11.29 22.09
C THR A 77 20.20 10.93 21.36
N TYR A 78 20.25 10.87 20.03
CA TYR A 78 19.14 10.49 19.17
C TYR A 78 19.55 9.24 18.38
N PRO A 79 19.31 8.01 18.88
CA PRO A 79 19.82 6.77 18.29
C PRO A 79 19.07 6.40 17.02
N PHE A 80 19.22 7.20 15.97
CA PHE A 80 18.53 7.07 14.68
C PHE A 80 18.70 5.67 14.08
N LYS A 81 19.91 5.11 14.18
CA LYS A 81 20.21 3.75 13.70
C LYS A 81 19.27 2.72 14.30
N ASN A 82 19.02 2.79 15.60
CA ASN A 82 18.13 1.86 16.30
C ASN A 82 16.67 2.09 15.88
N TRP A 83 16.25 3.34 15.75
CA TRP A 83 14.90 3.67 15.31
C TRP A 83 14.64 3.19 13.87
N PHE A 84 15.60 3.45 12.98
CA PHE A 84 15.52 2.99 11.60
C PHE A 84 15.44 1.46 11.52
N MET A 85 16.32 0.76 12.26
CA MET A 85 16.35 -0.69 12.25
C MET A 85 15.07 -1.30 12.83
N ASN A 86 14.55 -0.76 13.93
CA ASN A 86 13.28 -1.20 14.50
C ASN A 86 12.12 -1.00 13.51
N THR A 87 12.05 0.16 12.87
CA THR A 87 11.03 0.44 11.84
C THR A 87 11.17 -0.50 10.64
N PHE A 88 12.39 -0.73 10.19
CA PHE A 88 12.68 -1.65 9.08
C PHE A 88 12.24 -3.08 9.38
N VAL A 89 12.59 -3.60 10.57
CA VAL A 89 12.19 -4.95 11.01
C VAL A 89 10.67 -5.06 11.09
N VAL A 90 10.00 -4.08 11.71
CA VAL A 90 8.54 -4.06 11.81
C VAL A 90 7.91 -4.00 10.41
N ALA A 91 8.42 -3.14 9.52
CA ALA A 91 7.88 -2.99 8.16
C ALA A 91 8.01 -4.29 7.35
N VAL A 92 9.18 -4.92 7.35
CA VAL A 92 9.41 -6.19 6.63
C VAL A 92 8.55 -7.31 7.21
N ALA A 93 8.55 -7.48 8.53
CA ALA A 93 7.76 -8.52 9.18
C ALA A 93 6.25 -8.33 8.93
N THR A 94 5.76 -7.09 9.03
CA THR A 94 4.36 -6.75 8.73
C THR A 94 4.03 -6.99 7.26
N CYS A 95 4.89 -6.59 6.34
CA CYS A 95 4.69 -6.80 4.90
C CYS A 95 4.50 -8.29 4.58
N ILE A 96 5.39 -9.14 5.07
CA ILE A 96 5.33 -10.58 4.84
C ILE A 96 4.06 -11.18 5.47
N LEU A 97 3.81 -10.88 6.74
CA LEU A 97 2.67 -11.46 7.47
C LEU A 97 1.33 -10.95 6.93
N SER A 98 1.19 -9.66 6.70
CA SER A 98 -0.02 -9.04 6.16
C SER A 98 -0.33 -9.57 4.75
N THR A 99 0.65 -9.65 3.86
CA THR A 99 0.47 -10.19 2.51
C THR A 99 0.04 -11.65 2.56
N PHE A 100 0.72 -12.47 3.36
CA PHE A 100 0.37 -13.88 3.52
C PHE A 100 -1.07 -14.06 4.04
N LEU A 101 -1.44 -13.34 5.09
CA LEU A 101 -2.80 -13.39 5.65
C LEU A 101 -3.84 -12.91 4.64
N THR A 102 -3.59 -11.77 3.98
CA THR A 102 -4.49 -11.20 2.99
C THR A 102 -4.76 -12.17 1.84
N LEU A 103 -3.71 -12.74 1.25
CA LEU A 103 -3.83 -13.69 0.15
C LEU A 103 -4.54 -14.98 0.57
N THR A 104 -4.19 -15.53 1.74
CA THR A 104 -4.78 -16.76 2.26
C THR A 104 -6.28 -16.57 2.55
N ILE A 105 -6.64 -15.50 3.27
CA ILE A 105 -8.04 -15.18 3.60
C ILE A 105 -8.83 -14.94 2.30
N SER A 106 -8.28 -14.18 1.36
CA SER A 106 -8.91 -13.89 0.07
C SER A 106 -9.16 -15.17 -0.74
N TYR A 107 -8.19 -16.08 -0.78
CA TYR A 107 -8.32 -17.37 -1.44
C TYR A 107 -9.43 -18.21 -0.82
N VAL A 108 -9.44 -18.37 0.50
CA VAL A 108 -10.48 -19.11 1.23
C VAL A 108 -11.85 -18.51 0.97
N LEU A 109 -11.98 -17.19 1.05
CA LEU A 109 -13.23 -16.47 0.81
C LEU A 109 -13.66 -16.48 -0.67
N SER A 110 -12.76 -16.61 -1.62
CA SER A 110 -13.10 -16.70 -3.05
C SER A 110 -13.48 -18.11 -3.46
N ARG A 111 -12.68 -19.11 -3.08
CA ARG A 111 -12.73 -20.47 -3.64
C ARG A 111 -13.48 -21.47 -2.76
N MET A 112 -13.44 -21.32 -1.45
CA MET A 112 -14.06 -22.27 -0.54
C MET A 112 -15.50 -21.87 -0.21
N ARG A 113 -16.38 -22.89 -0.07
CA ARG A 113 -17.78 -22.73 0.36
C ARG A 113 -17.93 -23.25 1.78
N PHE A 114 -18.20 -22.35 2.74
CA PHE A 114 -18.48 -22.70 4.13
C PHE A 114 -19.60 -21.83 4.71
N ARG A 115 -20.28 -22.35 5.74
CA ARG A 115 -21.49 -21.75 6.32
C ARG A 115 -21.32 -20.32 6.79
N PHE A 116 -20.17 -19.99 7.39
CA PHE A 116 -19.90 -18.67 7.97
C PHE A 116 -19.25 -17.65 7.01
N ARG A 117 -19.08 -17.98 5.72
CA ARG A 117 -18.44 -17.09 4.74
C ARG A 117 -19.12 -15.73 4.63
N LYS A 118 -20.45 -15.70 4.43
CA LYS A 118 -21.21 -14.43 4.32
C LYS A 118 -21.23 -13.64 5.63
N PRO A 119 -21.58 -14.24 6.78
CA PRO A 119 -21.51 -13.56 8.07
C PRO A 119 -20.12 -12.95 8.35
N TYR A 120 -19.04 -13.69 8.13
CA TYR A 120 -17.67 -13.19 8.30
C TYR A 120 -17.40 -11.95 7.45
N MET A 121 -17.74 -11.98 6.16
CA MET A 121 -17.55 -10.83 5.26
C MET A 121 -18.34 -9.61 5.72
N ASN A 122 -19.59 -9.79 6.15
CA ASN A 122 -20.43 -8.69 6.63
C ASN A 122 -19.89 -8.09 7.93
N ILE A 123 -19.49 -8.91 8.89
CA ILE A 123 -18.89 -8.45 10.15
C ILE A 123 -17.60 -7.67 9.87
N ALA A 124 -16.74 -8.19 9.02
CA ALA A 124 -15.50 -7.51 8.68
C ALA A 124 -15.70 -6.16 7.97
N LEU A 125 -16.73 -6.05 7.10
CA LEU A 125 -17.13 -4.76 6.52
C LEU A 125 -17.61 -3.79 7.59
N VAL A 126 -18.50 -4.21 8.49
CA VAL A 126 -19.01 -3.37 9.58
C VAL A 126 -17.86 -2.90 10.48
N LEU A 127 -16.96 -3.82 10.86
CA LEU A 127 -15.78 -3.47 11.66
C LEU A 127 -14.85 -2.49 10.94
N GLY A 128 -14.68 -2.63 9.62
CA GLY A 128 -13.90 -1.71 8.79
C GLY A 128 -14.49 -0.30 8.67
N MET A 129 -15.75 -0.10 9.01
CA MET A 129 -16.41 1.23 9.02
C MET A 129 -16.16 1.99 10.33
N PHE A 130 -15.64 1.35 11.37
CA PHE A 130 -15.33 2.05 12.61
C PHE A 130 -14.16 3.02 12.43
N PRO A 131 -14.25 4.23 13.00
CA PRO A 131 -13.15 5.19 12.97
C PRO A 131 -11.87 4.62 13.60
N GLY A 132 -10.73 4.77 12.91
CA GLY A 132 -9.47 4.16 13.32
C GLY A 132 -9.01 4.53 14.74
N PHE A 133 -9.34 5.73 15.23
CA PHE A 133 -9.00 6.15 16.59
C PHE A 133 -9.75 5.36 17.66
N MET A 134 -11.01 4.93 17.42
CA MET A 134 -11.75 4.08 18.34
C MET A 134 -11.14 2.68 18.41
N SER A 135 -10.76 2.14 17.27
CA SER A 135 -10.05 0.85 17.18
C SER A 135 -8.72 0.90 17.94
N MET A 136 -8.00 2.02 17.89
CA MET A 136 -6.73 2.21 18.58
C MET A 136 -6.86 2.06 20.11
N ILE A 137 -7.92 2.62 20.71
CA ILE A 137 -8.18 2.49 22.15
C ILE A 137 -8.45 1.03 22.51
N ALA A 138 -9.30 0.36 21.74
CA ALA A 138 -9.63 -1.06 21.99
C ALA A 138 -8.38 -1.94 21.88
N VAL A 139 -7.56 -1.74 20.82
CA VAL A 139 -6.30 -2.45 20.60
C VAL A 139 -5.33 -2.23 21.77
N TYR A 140 -5.20 -0.98 22.28
CA TYR A 140 -4.36 -0.70 23.44
C TYR A 140 -4.75 -1.54 24.66
N TYR A 141 -6.05 -1.61 24.99
CA TYR A 141 -6.51 -2.41 26.14
C TYR A 141 -6.29 -3.92 25.93
N VAL A 142 -6.48 -4.42 24.73
CA VAL A 142 -6.17 -5.82 24.39
C VAL A 142 -4.68 -6.11 24.58
N LEU A 143 -3.81 -5.27 24.02
CA LEU A 143 -2.34 -5.41 24.15
C LEU A 143 -1.90 -5.31 25.63
N LYS A 144 -2.53 -4.43 26.40
CA LYS A 144 -2.27 -4.29 27.83
C LYS A 144 -2.65 -5.56 28.60
N ALA A 145 -3.77 -6.17 28.29
CA ALA A 145 -4.23 -7.40 28.94
C ALA A 145 -3.28 -8.58 28.72
N ILE A 146 -2.58 -8.61 27.58
CA ILE A 146 -1.60 -9.67 27.24
C ILE A 146 -0.13 -9.22 27.44
N ASN A 147 0.09 -8.06 28.10
CA ASN A 147 1.43 -7.49 28.39
C ASN A 147 2.33 -7.26 27.18
N LEU A 148 1.74 -6.88 26.03
CA LEU A 148 2.48 -6.60 24.79
C LEU A 148 2.55 -5.13 24.40
N THR A 149 2.13 -4.18 25.23
CA THR A 149 2.05 -2.74 24.89
C THR A 149 3.39 -2.10 24.53
N GLN A 150 4.50 -2.64 25.01
CA GLN A 150 5.88 -2.11 24.79
C GLN A 150 6.70 -3.01 23.83
N SER A 151 6.05 -3.71 22.92
CA SER A 151 6.71 -4.70 22.06
C SER A 151 6.60 -4.34 20.57
N LEU A 152 7.71 -4.51 19.83
CA LEU A 152 7.70 -4.43 18.36
C LEU A 152 6.81 -5.52 17.74
N VAL A 153 6.69 -6.68 18.41
CA VAL A 153 5.80 -7.76 17.97
C VAL A 153 4.33 -7.30 17.97
N ALA A 154 3.93 -6.50 18.97
CA ALA A 154 2.60 -5.92 18.99
C ALA A 154 2.30 -5.06 17.76
N LEU A 155 3.26 -4.25 17.32
CA LEU A 155 3.10 -3.44 16.11
C LEU A 155 2.92 -4.32 14.87
N VAL A 156 3.73 -5.37 14.71
CA VAL A 156 3.60 -6.32 13.61
C VAL A 156 2.22 -6.97 13.60
N LEU A 157 1.74 -7.43 14.76
CA LEU A 157 0.42 -8.06 14.87
C LEU A 157 -0.71 -7.09 14.52
N VAL A 158 -0.67 -5.88 15.09
CA VAL A 158 -1.71 -4.85 14.86
C VAL A 158 -1.78 -4.43 13.40
N TYR A 159 -0.62 -4.12 12.79
CA TYR A 159 -0.57 -3.71 11.38
C TYR A 159 -0.93 -4.85 10.43
N SER A 160 -0.58 -6.10 10.76
CA SER A 160 -0.95 -7.25 9.95
C SER A 160 -2.44 -7.60 10.05
N ALA A 161 -3.05 -7.40 11.23
CA ALA A 161 -4.49 -7.62 11.45
C ALA A 161 -5.36 -6.54 10.80
N GLY A 162 -4.85 -5.31 10.65
CA GLY A 162 -5.55 -4.17 10.06
C GLY A 162 -5.81 -4.29 8.54
N ALA A 163 -5.39 -5.37 7.90
CA ALA A 163 -5.55 -5.62 6.46
C ALA A 163 -7.01 -5.89 6.01
N GLY A 164 -8.02 -5.59 6.85
CA GLY A 164 -9.42 -5.99 6.65
C GLY A 164 -10.06 -5.59 5.32
N ILE A 165 -9.70 -4.47 4.71
CA ILE A 165 -10.22 -4.05 3.40
C ILE A 165 -9.42 -4.71 2.26
N ASN A 166 -8.13 -4.94 2.45
CA ASN A 166 -7.25 -5.47 1.42
C ASN A 166 -7.68 -6.87 0.93
N TYR A 167 -8.21 -7.71 1.82
CA TYR A 167 -8.69 -9.03 1.39
C TYR A 167 -9.92 -8.96 0.47
N TYR A 168 -10.75 -7.90 0.55
CA TYR A 168 -11.86 -7.70 -0.39
C TYR A 168 -11.35 -7.43 -1.80
N ILE A 169 -10.30 -6.60 -1.93
CA ILE A 169 -9.69 -6.26 -3.21
C ILE A 169 -9.07 -7.53 -3.82
N CYS A 170 -8.25 -8.23 -3.05
CA CYS A 170 -7.63 -9.49 -3.49
C CYS A 170 -8.67 -10.57 -3.83
N LYS A 171 -9.73 -10.70 -3.01
CA LYS A 171 -10.83 -11.60 -3.28
C LYS A 171 -11.53 -11.24 -4.59
N GLY A 172 -11.80 -9.95 -4.84
CA GLY A 172 -12.38 -9.49 -6.10
C GLY A 172 -11.55 -9.91 -7.30
N PHE A 173 -10.24 -9.79 -7.21
CA PHE A 173 -9.31 -10.29 -8.24
C PHE A 173 -9.40 -11.80 -8.40
N PHE A 174 -9.34 -12.59 -7.33
CA PHE A 174 -9.45 -14.04 -7.40
C PHE A 174 -10.78 -14.51 -7.98
N ASP A 175 -11.87 -13.77 -7.75
CA ASP A 175 -13.16 -14.08 -8.35
C ASP A 175 -13.17 -13.94 -9.89
N THR A 176 -12.24 -13.15 -10.47
CA THR A 176 -12.09 -13.01 -11.94
C THR A 176 -11.33 -14.18 -12.56
N VAL A 177 -10.52 -14.90 -11.79
CA VAL A 177 -9.75 -16.06 -12.26
C VAL A 177 -10.72 -17.22 -12.53
N PRO A 178 -10.70 -17.85 -13.74
CA PRO A 178 -11.61 -18.93 -14.08
C PRO A 178 -11.50 -20.12 -13.12
N ARG A 179 -12.64 -20.60 -12.62
CA ARG A 179 -12.70 -21.78 -11.72
C ARG A 179 -12.25 -23.08 -12.37
N ALA A 180 -12.34 -23.15 -13.70
CA ALA A 180 -11.86 -24.29 -14.47
C ALA A 180 -10.39 -24.64 -14.18
N LEU A 181 -9.56 -23.66 -13.82
CA LEU A 181 -8.17 -23.90 -13.43
C LEU A 181 -8.07 -24.66 -12.10
N ASP A 182 -8.92 -24.33 -11.13
CA ASP A 182 -8.97 -25.04 -9.85
C ASP A 182 -9.53 -26.45 -10.03
N GLU A 183 -10.56 -26.59 -10.89
CA GLU A 183 -11.24 -27.87 -11.16
C GLU A 183 -10.33 -28.83 -11.91
N SER A 184 -9.62 -28.39 -12.94
CA SER A 184 -8.65 -29.21 -13.67
C SER A 184 -7.51 -29.67 -12.76
N ALA A 185 -6.94 -28.77 -11.97
CA ALA A 185 -5.88 -29.14 -11.01
C ALA A 185 -6.35 -30.14 -9.96
N ARG A 186 -7.64 -30.10 -9.57
CA ARG A 186 -8.22 -31.08 -8.64
C ARG A 186 -8.41 -32.45 -9.29
N ILE A 187 -8.76 -32.50 -10.56
CA ILE A 187 -8.81 -33.76 -11.32
C ILE A 187 -7.43 -34.39 -11.39
N ASP A 188 -6.37 -33.56 -11.51
CA ASP A 188 -4.96 -33.99 -11.47
C ASP A 188 -4.47 -34.35 -10.05
N GLY A 189 -5.36 -34.33 -9.05
CA GLY A 189 -5.05 -34.70 -7.67
C GLY A 189 -4.36 -33.62 -6.84
N ALA A 190 -4.33 -32.36 -7.28
CA ALA A 190 -3.74 -31.29 -6.51
C ALA A 190 -4.57 -30.93 -5.25
N THR A 191 -3.87 -30.73 -4.15
CA THR A 191 -4.44 -30.23 -2.89
C THR A 191 -4.76 -28.75 -2.98
N PHE A 192 -5.63 -28.23 -2.10
CA PHE A 192 -5.92 -26.80 -2.03
C PHE A 192 -4.68 -25.93 -1.83
N ALA A 193 -3.72 -26.38 -1.01
CA ALA A 193 -2.49 -25.67 -0.78
C ALA A 193 -1.61 -25.64 -2.06
N GLN A 194 -1.61 -26.70 -2.86
CA GLN A 194 -0.87 -26.75 -4.13
C GLN A 194 -1.54 -25.83 -5.18
N ILE A 195 -2.86 -25.84 -5.26
CA ILE A 195 -3.61 -24.92 -6.15
C ILE A 195 -3.30 -23.46 -5.75
N PHE A 196 -3.38 -23.13 -4.46
CA PHE A 196 -3.08 -21.80 -3.98
C PHE A 196 -1.63 -21.38 -4.32
N SER A 197 -0.64 -22.19 -3.97
CA SER A 197 0.78 -21.82 -4.10
C SER A 197 1.30 -21.88 -5.54
N LYS A 198 0.84 -22.85 -6.34
CA LYS A 198 1.38 -23.10 -7.69
C LYS A 198 0.56 -22.47 -8.83
N ILE A 199 -0.72 -22.15 -8.60
CA ILE A 199 -1.60 -21.62 -9.63
C ILE A 199 -2.05 -20.21 -9.26
N ILE A 200 -2.73 -20.03 -8.14
CA ILE A 200 -3.37 -18.78 -7.79
C ILE A 200 -2.34 -17.72 -7.39
N MET A 201 -1.35 -18.07 -6.57
CA MET A 201 -0.32 -17.12 -6.12
C MET A 201 0.52 -16.54 -7.27
N PRO A 202 1.04 -17.34 -8.23
CA PRO A 202 1.72 -16.79 -9.40
C PRO A 202 0.85 -15.88 -10.27
N LEU A 203 -0.45 -16.19 -10.40
CA LEU A 203 -1.40 -15.34 -11.12
C LEU A 203 -1.73 -14.04 -10.38
N SER A 204 -1.43 -13.95 -9.09
CA SER A 204 -1.70 -12.78 -8.25
C SER A 204 -0.65 -11.68 -8.38
N GLY A 205 0.42 -11.89 -9.14
CA GLY A 205 1.51 -10.92 -9.31
C GLY A 205 1.07 -9.47 -9.53
N PRO A 206 0.00 -9.18 -10.32
CA PRO A 206 -0.47 -7.82 -10.54
C PRO A 206 -1.12 -7.16 -9.31
N ILE A 207 -1.46 -7.91 -8.25
CA ILE A 207 -2.20 -7.40 -7.08
C ILE A 207 -1.39 -7.48 -5.78
N VAL A 208 -0.27 -8.19 -5.79
CA VAL A 208 0.68 -8.31 -4.68
C VAL A 208 1.79 -7.28 -4.82
#